data_b332ec6e7361612cd4dda3fd503baa99
#
_entry.id   b332ec6e7361612cd4dda3fd503baa99
#
_cell.length_a   1.000
_cell.length_b   1.000
_cell.length_c   1.000
_cell.angle_alpha   90.00
_cell.angle_beta   90.00
_cell.angle_gamma   90.00
#
_symmetry.space_group_name_H-M   'P 1'
#
loop_
_entity.id
_entity.type
_entity.pdbx_description
1 polymer ?
#
loop_
_entity_poly.entity_id
_entity_poly.type
_entity_poly.pdbx_seq_one_letter_code
_entity_poly.pdbx_strand_id
1 'polypeptide(L)'
;GQLTALIARPPVFGATLRSVDDAAARAVKGVKAVLRVPLDRGAEGVAVVADGYWPAKQARDALKLAWNTDAVEKVDTARQLAQYRALAAQPGPRHFDADMAPLASAPRTLEAEFVFPYLAHAPMEPLNCTVALSAEGATLWVGTQMPGIDGAAAARTLGLKPEQVKVLVQSAG
;
A
#
# COMPACT_ATOMS: atom_id res chain seq x y z
N GLY A 1 -19.17 8.27 -19.12
CA GLY A 1 -19.27 6.93 -18.54
C GLY A 1 -18.16 6.71 -17.54
N GLN A 2 -18.27 5.66 -16.73
CA GLN A 2 -17.23 5.28 -15.77
C GLN A 2 -15.98 4.79 -16.50
N LEU A 3 -14.82 5.19 -16.01
CA LEU A 3 -13.51 4.68 -16.46
C LEU A 3 -12.94 3.72 -15.42
N THR A 4 -12.10 2.81 -15.87
CA THR A 4 -11.35 1.90 -15.00
C THR A 4 -9.87 2.24 -15.05
N ALA A 5 -9.24 2.34 -13.89
CA ALA A 5 -7.80 2.52 -13.77
C ALA A 5 -7.17 1.29 -13.13
N LEU A 6 -6.09 0.78 -13.71
CA LEU A 6 -5.24 -0.25 -13.12
C LEU A 6 -3.82 0.27 -12.97
N ILE A 7 -3.20 0.00 -11.84
CA ILE A 7 -1.87 0.49 -11.53
C ILE A 7 -0.85 -0.64 -11.61
N ALA A 8 0.19 -0.44 -12.42
CA ALA A 8 1.41 -1.23 -12.36
C ALA A 8 2.28 -0.69 -11.22
N ARG A 9 2.57 -1.53 -10.25
CA ARG A 9 3.34 -1.20 -9.05
C ARG A 9 4.74 -1.80 -9.14
N PRO A 10 5.73 -1.24 -8.43
CA PRO A 10 7.04 -1.87 -8.35
C PRO A 10 6.97 -3.23 -7.67
N PRO A 11 7.88 -4.17 -8.01
CA PRO A 11 7.88 -5.53 -7.47
C PRO A 11 8.31 -5.59 -5.98
N VAL A 12 8.94 -4.54 -5.50
CA VAL A 12 9.40 -4.41 -4.11
C VAL A 12 9.11 -3.03 -3.56
N PHE A 13 8.86 -2.92 -2.26
CA PHE A 13 8.62 -1.64 -1.60
C PHE A 13 9.85 -0.75 -1.67
N GLY A 14 9.63 0.55 -1.94
CA GLY A 14 10.70 1.55 -2.02
C GLY A 14 11.40 1.63 -3.39
N ALA A 15 11.08 0.74 -4.34
CA ALA A 15 11.61 0.89 -5.70
C ALA A 15 10.99 2.09 -6.42
N THR A 16 11.80 2.76 -7.22
CA THR A 16 11.39 3.90 -8.03
C THR A 16 11.34 3.55 -9.51
N LEU A 17 10.55 4.29 -10.28
CA LEU A 17 10.39 4.07 -11.70
C LEU A 17 11.58 4.64 -12.47
N ARG A 18 12.36 3.79 -13.16
CA ARG A 18 13.50 4.19 -13.99
C ARG A 18 13.07 4.61 -15.39
N SER A 19 12.26 3.78 -16.07
CA SER A 19 11.76 4.07 -17.40
C SER A 19 10.42 3.41 -17.67
N VAL A 20 9.66 3.99 -18.61
CA VAL A 20 8.39 3.50 -19.11
C VAL A 20 8.43 3.51 -20.63
N ASP A 21 8.18 2.36 -21.25
CA ASP A 21 7.77 2.28 -22.64
C ASP A 21 6.28 1.89 -22.66
N ASP A 22 5.43 2.83 -23.02
CA ASP A 22 3.97 2.70 -22.99
C ASP A 22 3.35 2.62 -24.40
N ALA A 23 4.16 2.53 -25.44
CA ALA A 23 3.68 2.54 -26.83
C ALA A 23 2.66 1.43 -27.10
N ALA A 24 2.97 0.20 -26.69
CA ALA A 24 2.06 -0.94 -26.83
C ALA A 24 0.80 -0.80 -25.97
N ALA A 25 0.92 -0.26 -24.77
CA ALA A 25 -0.21 -0.01 -23.89
C ALA A 25 -1.19 1.01 -24.47
N ARG A 26 -0.67 2.10 -25.03
CA ARG A 26 -1.50 3.15 -25.68
C ARG A 26 -2.20 2.66 -26.95
N ALA A 27 -1.66 1.64 -27.62
CA ALA A 27 -2.27 1.05 -28.80
C ALA A 27 -3.47 0.15 -28.49
N VAL A 28 -3.68 -0.25 -27.24
CA VAL A 28 -4.84 -1.07 -26.85
C VAL A 28 -6.13 -0.26 -27.00
N LYS A 29 -7.08 -0.79 -27.76
CA LYS A 29 -8.38 -0.13 -27.98
C LYS A 29 -9.11 0.09 -26.67
N GLY A 30 -9.57 1.32 -26.43
CA GLY A 30 -10.30 1.70 -25.21
C GLY A 30 -9.42 2.36 -24.15
N VAL A 31 -8.11 2.39 -24.31
CA VAL A 31 -7.21 3.15 -23.43
C VAL A 31 -7.41 4.64 -23.61
N LYS A 32 -7.51 5.37 -22.53
CA LYS A 32 -7.67 6.83 -22.49
C LYS A 32 -6.41 7.55 -22.03
N ALA A 33 -5.69 6.96 -21.06
CA ALA A 33 -4.47 7.56 -20.54
C ALA A 33 -3.52 6.49 -19.96
N VAL A 34 -2.23 6.81 -20.03
CA VAL A 34 -1.17 6.15 -19.27
C VAL A 34 -0.44 7.23 -18.51
N LEU A 35 -0.41 7.15 -17.19
CA LEU A 35 0.03 8.21 -16.30
C LEU A 35 1.01 7.65 -15.25
N ARG A 36 2.09 8.39 -14.98
CA ARG A 36 2.87 8.13 -13.76
C ARG A 36 2.10 8.65 -12.58
N VAL A 37 2.05 7.86 -11.51
CA VAL A 37 1.32 8.20 -10.29
C VAL A 37 2.21 8.00 -9.06
N PRO A 38 2.17 8.93 -8.09
CA PRO A 38 2.87 8.74 -6.84
C PRO A 38 2.23 7.60 -6.06
N LEU A 39 3.06 6.84 -5.38
CA LEU A 39 2.67 5.81 -4.42
C LEU A 39 3.23 6.16 -3.04
N ASP A 40 2.91 5.31 -2.06
CA ASP A 40 3.38 5.53 -0.68
C ASP A 40 4.92 5.52 -0.58
N ARG A 41 5.43 6.29 0.39
CA ARG A 41 6.86 6.35 0.75
C ARG A 41 7.79 6.74 -0.41
N GLY A 42 7.32 7.60 -1.31
CA GLY A 42 8.12 8.10 -2.42
C GLY A 42 8.27 7.13 -3.59
N ALA A 43 7.58 5.99 -3.57
CA ALA A 43 7.50 5.11 -4.72
C ALA A 43 6.64 5.73 -5.83
N GLU A 44 6.79 5.22 -7.05
CA GLU A 44 5.99 5.58 -8.21
C GLU A 44 5.36 4.34 -8.83
N GLY A 45 4.23 4.53 -9.48
CA GLY A 45 3.56 3.52 -10.30
C GLY A 45 3.16 4.07 -11.65
N VAL A 46 2.60 3.21 -12.49
CA VAL A 46 2.02 3.60 -13.77
C VAL A 46 0.56 3.19 -13.82
N ALA A 47 -0.34 4.17 -13.86
CA ALA A 47 -1.77 3.95 -14.01
C ALA A 47 -2.15 3.89 -15.49
N VAL A 48 -2.89 2.87 -15.87
CA VAL A 48 -3.56 2.77 -17.16
C VAL A 48 -5.04 2.99 -16.95
N VAL A 49 -5.59 3.97 -17.64
CA VAL A 49 -7.01 4.34 -17.61
C VAL A 49 -7.67 3.93 -18.91
N ALA A 50 -8.79 3.21 -18.85
CA ALA A 50 -9.49 2.72 -20.02
C ALA A 50 -11.02 2.67 -19.81
N ASP A 51 -11.77 2.40 -20.89
CA ASP A 51 -13.24 2.30 -20.88
C ASP A 51 -13.79 1.15 -20.02
N GLY A 52 -12.93 0.23 -19.56
CA GLY A 52 -13.31 -0.88 -18.69
C GLY A 52 -12.11 -1.68 -18.21
N TYR A 53 -12.37 -2.71 -17.40
CA TYR A 53 -11.34 -3.51 -16.75
C TYR A 53 -10.44 -4.24 -17.76
N TRP A 54 -11.03 -4.91 -18.76
CA TRP A 54 -10.27 -5.74 -19.67
C TRP A 54 -9.26 -4.95 -20.52
N PRO A 55 -9.64 -3.85 -21.20
CA PRO A 55 -8.66 -3.02 -21.89
C PRO A 55 -7.63 -2.40 -20.95
N ALA A 56 -8.00 -2.01 -19.72
CA ALA A 56 -7.05 -1.52 -18.74
C ALA A 56 -6.02 -2.59 -18.34
N LYS A 57 -6.47 -3.83 -18.17
CA LYS A 57 -5.60 -4.98 -17.85
C LYS A 57 -4.64 -5.29 -18.99
N GLN A 58 -5.15 -5.45 -20.21
CA GLN A 58 -4.33 -5.72 -21.38
C GLN A 58 -3.24 -4.66 -21.59
N ALA A 59 -3.62 -3.40 -21.46
CA ALA A 59 -2.69 -2.29 -21.62
C ALA A 59 -1.66 -2.23 -20.47
N ARG A 60 -2.08 -2.45 -19.22
CA ARG A 60 -1.14 -2.53 -18.09
C ARG A 60 -0.12 -3.65 -18.29
N ASP A 61 -0.57 -4.81 -18.77
CA ASP A 61 0.29 -5.98 -18.99
C ASP A 61 1.21 -5.79 -20.22
N ALA A 62 0.88 -4.88 -21.13
CA ALA A 62 1.70 -4.49 -22.29
C ALA A 62 2.75 -3.41 -21.96
N LEU A 63 2.72 -2.81 -20.76
CA LEU A 63 3.74 -1.85 -20.35
C LEU A 63 5.10 -2.54 -20.22
N LYS A 64 6.16 -1.89 -20.69
CA LYS A 64 7.53 -2.26 -20.40
C LYS A 64 8.10 -1.30 -19.39
N LEU A 65 8.30 -1.77 -18.18
CA LEU A 65 8.72 -0.96 -17.05
C LEU A 65 10.09 -1.41 -16.57
N ALA A 66 10.98 -0.44 -16.32
CA ALA A 66 12.23 -0.68 -15.63
C ALA A 66 12.18 0.02 -14.26
N TRP A 67 12.55 -0.70 -13.22
CA TRP A 67 12.55 -0.22 -11.84
C TRP A 67 13.98 -0.06 -11.34
N ASN A 68 14.20 0.96 -10.52
CA ASN A 68 15.42 1.10 -9.75
C ASN A 68 15.18 0.52 -8.36
N THR A 69 15.95 -0.50 -8.01
CA THR A 69 15.90 -1.19 -6.72
C THR A 69 17.18 -1.01 -5.92
N ASP A 70 18.10 -0.13 -6.33
CA ASP A 70 19.43 -0.01 -5.73
C ASP A 70 19.38 0.46 -4.27
N ALA A 71 18.43 1.35 -3.95
CA ALA A 71 18.21 1.88 -2.61
C ALA A 71 17.23 1.02 -1.77
N VAL A 72 16.70 -0.07 -2.32
CA VAL A 72 15.76 -0.93 -1.61
C VAL A 72 16.52 -1.81 -0.61
N GLU A 73 16.06 -1.81 0.64
CA GLU A 73 16.58 -2.73 1.64
C GLU A 73 16.24 -4.18 1.25
N LYS A 74 17.28 -5.01 1.13
CA LYS A 74 17.12 -6.45 0.88
C LYS A 74 16.83 -7.15 2.20
N VAL A 75 15.55 -7.35 2.49
CA VAL A 75 15.11 -8.05 3.69
C VAL A 75 15.27 -9.56 3.50
N ASP A 76 15.93 -10.19 4.47
CA ASP A 76 16.03 -11.63 4.62
C ASP A 76 15.45 -12.02 5.98
N THR A 77 14.49 -12.95 6.00
CA THR A 77 13.75 -13.31 7.23
C THR A 77 14.68 -13.88 8.31
N ALA A 78 15.65 -14.70 7.94
CA ALA A 78 16.56 -15.29 8.93
C ALA A 78 17.49 -14.21 9.55
N ARG A 79 18.00 -13.33 8.72
CA ARG A 79 18.82 -12.18 9.17
C ARG A 79 17.99 -11.24 10.06
N GLN A 80 16.76 -10.93 9.67
CA GLN A 80 15.87 -10.05 10.45
C GLN A 80 15.55 -10.67 11.81
N LEU A 81 15.23 -11.97 11.85
CA LEU A 81 14.97 -12.67 13.11
C LEU A 81 16.21 -12.67 14.04
N ALA A 82 17.39 -12.87 13.48
CA ALA A 82 18.65 -12.78 14.25
C ALA A 82 18.85 -11.37 14.81
N GLN A 83 18.55 -10.32 14.03
CA GLN A 83 18.61 -8.92 14.49
C GLN A 83 17.60 -8.67 15.62
N TYR A 84 16.36 -9.16 15.51
CA TYR A 84 15.34 -9.00 16.55
C TYR A 84 15.74 -9.68 17.85
N ARG A 85 16.29 -10.89 17.79
CA ARG A 85 16.81 -11.58 18.96
C ARG A 85 17.97 -10.81 19.63
N ALA A 86 18.88 -10.29 18.83
CA ALA A 86 19.99 -9.47 19.34
C ALA A 86 19.49 -8.17 19.99
N LEU A 87 18.46 -7.53 19.41
CA LEU A 87 17.84 -6.33 19.99
C LEU A 87 17.05 -6.65 21.26
N ALA A 88 16.32 -7.75 21.28
CA ALA A 88 15.55 -8.18 22.46
C ALA A 88 16.44 -8.51 23.68
N ALA A 89 17.69 -8.87 23.46
CA ALA A 89 18.68 -9.09 24.52
C ALA A 89 19.25 -7.79 25.12
N GLN A 90 18.89 -6.62 24.57
CA GLN A 90 19.37 -5.32 25.02
C GLN A 90 18.23 -4.54 25.70
N PRO A 91 18.54 -3.65 26.67
CA PRO A 91 17.53 -2.76 27.23
C PRO A 91 16.89 -1.89 26.15
N GLY A 92 15.57 -1.96 26.01
CA GLY A 92 14.80 -1.10 25.13
C GLY A 92 14.48 0.27 25.74
N PRO A 93 13.87 1.20 24.95
CA PRO A 93 13.37 2.44 25.48
C PRO A 93 12.27 2.18 26.52
N ARG A 94 12.38 2.89 27.65
CA ARG A 94 11.45 2.77 28.77
C ARG A 94 10.15 3.52 28.46
N HIS A 95 9.04 2.81 28.39
CA HIS A 95 7.74 3.42 28.13
C HIS A 95 6.97 3.75 29.41
N PHE A 96 7.15 2.95 30.44
CA PHE A 96 6.58 3.16 31.78
C PHE A 96 7.43 2.43 32.83
N ASP A 97 7.33 2.84 34.08
CA ASP A 97 7.96 2.18 35.20
C ASP A 97 7.05 1.12 35.76
N ALA A 98 7.54 -0.13 35.77
CA ALA A 98 6.92 -1.22 36.47
C ALA A 98 7.87 -1.76 37.53
N ASP A 99 7.32 -2.14 38.69
CA ASP A 99 8.09 -2.85 39.69
C ASP A 99 8.35 -4.29 39.22
N MET A 100 9.61 -4.61 38.95
CA MET A 100 10.04 -5.93 38.48
C MET A 100 10.49 -6.85 39.63
N ALA A 101 10.49 -6.37 40.86
CA ALA A 101 10.91 -7.19 42.04
C ALA A 101 10.10 -8.47 42.18
N PRO A 102 8.77 -8.50 41.98
CA PRO A 102 8.00 -9.74 42.01
C PRO A 102 8.45 -10.79 41.01
N LEU A 103 8.90 -10.40 39.81
CA LEU A 103 9.42 -11.32 38.80
C LEU A 103 10.76 -11.91 39.25
N ALA A 104 11.66 -11.07 39.76
CA ALA A 104 12.97 -11.50 40.23
C ALA A 104 12.91 -12.45 41.46
N SER A 105 11.89 -12.27 42.30
CA SER A 105 11.67 -13.11 43.50
C SER A 105 10.69 -14.27 43.30
N ALA A 106 10.17 -14.44 42.08
CA ALA A 106 9.20 -15.49 41.80
C ALA A 106 9.79 -16.89 42.05
N PRO A 107 9.07 -17.79 42.74
CA PRO A 107 9.56 -19.15 43.03
C PRO A 107 9.63 -20.01 41.77
N ARG A 108 8.96 -19.60 40.71
CA ARG A 108 8.94 -20.27 39.40
C ARG A 108 8.74 -19.24 38.29
N THR A 109 9.57 -19.31 37.26
CA THR A 109 9.45 -18.52 36.04
C THR A 109 9.26 -19.44 34.83
N LEU A 110 8.54 -18.96 33.83
CA LEU A 110 8.40 -19.60 32.53
C LEU A 110 8.87 -18.61 31.45
N GLU A 111 9.77 -19.04 30.61
CA GLU A 111 10.19 -18.30 29.43
C GLU A 111 9.74 -19.00 28.15
N ALA A 112 9.27 -18.23 27.18
CA ALA A 112 8.90 -18.74 25.87
C ALA A 112 9.16 -17.70 24.78
N GLU A 113 9.64 -18.17 23.62
CA GLU A 113 9.78 -17.37 22.42
C GLU A 113 8.73 -17.81 21.39
N PHE A 114 8.01 -16.84 20.82
CA PHE A 114 7.04 -17.08 19.76
C PHE A 114 7.47 -16.32 18.50
N VAL A 115 7.57 -17.02 17.38
CA VAL A 115 7.96 -16.45 16.09
C VAL A 115 6.79 -16.58 15.13
N PHE A 116 6.32 -15.45 14.59
CA PHE A 116 5.26 -15.38 13.60
C PHE A 116 5.82 -14.83 12.29
N PRO A 117 5.60 -15.50 11.17
CA PRO A 117 6.00 -14.97 9.86
C PRO A 117 5.13 -13.77 9.47
N TYR A 118 5.70 -12.87 8.68
CA TYR A 118 4.90 -11.86 7.99
C TYR A 118 4.04 -12.52 6.92
N LEU A 119 2.75 -12.22 6.93
CA LEU A 119 1.78 -12.72 5.96
C LEU A 119 1.14 -11.55 5.21
N ALA A 120 0.94 -11.72 3.89
CA ALA A 120 0.10 -10.81 3.13
C ALA A 120 -1.38 -11.08 3.49
N HIS A 121 -2.19 -10.03 3.59
CA HIS A 121 -3.63 -10.18 3.87
C HIS A 121 -4.36 -10.93 2.75
N ALA A 122 -3.97 -10.74 1.50
CA ALA A 122 -4.49 -11.42 0.31
C ALA A 122 -6.01 -11.67 0.32
N PRO A 123 -6.84 -10.63 0.50
CA PRO A 123 -8.29 -10.79 0.51
C PRO A 123 -8.77 -11.34 -0.84
N MET A 124 -9.84 -12.13 -0.81
CA MET A 124 -10.42 -12.75 -2.02
C MET A 124 -10.97 -11.69 -2.98
N GLU A 125 -11.55 -10.63 -2.47
CA GLU A 125 -11.92 -9.46 -3.25
C GLU A 125 -10.70 -8.57 -3.44
N PRO A 126 -10.24 -8.30 -4.71
CA PRO A 126 -9.14 -7.39 -4.97
C PRO A 126 -9.48 -5.97 -4.50
N LEU A 127 -8.55 -5.35 -3.79
CA LEU A 127 -8.72 -3.98 -3.31
C LEU A 127 -9.05 -3.03 -4.46
N ASN A 128 -10.15 -2.31 -4.32
CA ASN A 128 -10.66 -1.38 -5.32
C ASN A 128 -11.26 -0.15 -4.66
N CYS A 129 -11.41 0.90 -5.46
CA CYS A 129 -12.08 2.13 -5.04
C CYS A 129 -12.80 2.73 -6.24
N THR A 130 -14.05 3.11 -6.05
CA THR A 130 -14.80 3.91 -7.03
C THR A 130 -14.86 5.35 -6.53
N VAL A 131 -14.58 6.30 -7.43
CA VAL A 131 -14.62 7.74 -7.13
C VAL A 131 -15.57 8.42 -8.09
N ALA A 132 -16.52 9.20 -7.55
CA ALA A 132 -17.32 10.13 -8.32
C ALA A 132 -16.96 11.55 -7.94
N LEU A 133 -16.74 12.39 -8.95
CA LEU A 133 -16.46 13.81 -8.81
C LEU A 133 -17.71 14.62 -9.19
N SER A 134 -17.99 15.66 -8.42
CA SER A 134 -19.02 16.66 -8.72
C SER A 134 -18.47 18.07 -8.53
N ALA A 135 -19.27 19.09 -8.80
CA ALA A 135 -18.90 20.48 -8.53
C ALA A 135 -18.74 20.76 -7.01
N GLU A 136 -19.44 20.00 -6.18
CA GLU A 136 -19.44 20.17 -4.73
C GLU A 136 -18.33 19.39 -4.03
N GLY A 137 -17.74 18.37 -4.69
CA GLY A 137 -16.69 17.55 -4.10
C GLY A 137 -16.57 16.16 -4.69
N ALA A 138 -16.16 15.21 -3.87
CA ALA A 138 -15.91 13.82 -4.26
C ALA A 138 -16.64 12.83 -3.34
N THR A 139 -17.11 11.72 -3.92
CA THR A 139 -17.60 10.58 -3.16
C THR A 139 -16.75 9.36 -3.51
N LEU A 140 -16.24 8.66 -2.49
CA LEU A 140 -15.48 7.44 -2.60
C LEU A 140 -16.31 6.27 -2.07
N TRP A 141 -16.35 5.16 -2.82
CA TRP A 141 -16.84 3.86 -2.38
C TRP A 141 -15.64 2.94 -2.30
N VAL A 142 -15.28 2.49 -1.09
CA VAL A 142 -14.04 1.76 -0.85
C VAL A 142 -14.17 0.85 0.38
N GLY A 143 -13.65 -0.37 0.29
CA GLY A 143 -13.42 -1.23 1.45
C GLY A 143 -12.17 -0.74 2.19
N THR A 144 -12.34 -0.18 3.38
CA THR A 144 -11.23 0.39 4.16
C THR A 144 -11.44 0.24 5.66
N GLN A 145 -10.33 0.11 6.40
CA GLN A 145 -10.30 0.18 7.86
C GLN A 145 -9.96 1.58 8.38
N MET A 146 -9.56 2.50 7.49
CA MET A 146 -9.10 3.85 7.86
C MET A 146 -9.79 4.96 7.04
N PRO A 147 -11.13 5.07 7.07
CA PRO A 147 -11.86 5.98 6.19
C PRO A 147 -11.46 7.45 6.36
N GLY A 148 -11.05 7.87 7.56
CA GLY A 148 -10.58 9.23 7.79
C GLY A 148 -9.25 9.53 7.09
N ILE A 149 -8.33 8.57 7.06
CA ILE A 149 -7.04 8.70 6.36
C ILE A 149 -7.25 8.72 4.85
N ASP A 150 -8.10 7.84 4.34
CA ASP A 150 -8.41 7.76 2.90
C ASP A 150 -9.12 9.03 2.42
N GLY A 151 -10.07 9.56 3.20
CA GLY A 151 -10.74 10.82 2.91
C GLY A 151 -9.76 12.00 2.87
N ALA A 152 -8.87 12.10 3.83
CA ALA A 152 -7.84 13.14 3.86
C ALA A 152 -6.84 13.01 2.69
N ALA A 153 -6.45 11.78 2.33
CA ALA A 153 -5.58 11.53 1.18
C ALA A 153 -6.27 11.92 -0.13
N ALA A 154 -7.55 11.57 -0.29
CA ALA A 154 -8.34 11.95 -1.46
C ALA A 154 -8.51 13.47 -1.56
N ALA A 155 -8.85 14.14 -0.46
CA ALA A 155 -8.99 15.60 -0.42
C ALA A 155 -7.69 16.29 -0.87
N ARG A 156 -6.55 15.87 -0.32
CA ARG A 156 -5.24 16.40 -0.69
C ARG A 156 -4.91 16.16 -2.17
N THR A 157 -5.18 14.95 -2.68
CA THR A 157 -4.91 14.59 -4.08
C THR A 157 -5.76 15.38 -5.06
N LEU A 158 -7.00 15.64 -4.69
CA LEU A 158 -7.98 16.35 -5.53
C LEU A 158 -7.95 17.87 -5.36
N GLY A 159 -7.17 18.39 -4.40
CA GLY A 159 -7.17 19.82 -4.06
C GLY A 159 -8.47 20.30 -3.41
N LEU A 160 -9.19 19.38 -2.75
CA LEU A 160 -10.45 19.65 -2.06
C LEU A 160 -10.23 19.88 -0.56
N LYS A 161 -11.21 20.50 0.10
CA LYS A 161 -11.27 20.52 1.56
C LYS A 161 -11.77 19.15 2.06
N PRO A 162 -11.37 18.71 3.28
CA PRO A 162 -11.84 17.42 3.83
C PRO A 162 -13.36 17.28 3.84
N GLU A 163 -14.10 18.35 4.12
CA GLU A 163 -15.57 18.39 4.20
C GLU A 163 -16.24 18.16 2.83
N GLN A 164 -15.49 18.31 1.74
CA GLN A 164 -15.96 18.07 0.37
C GLN A 164 -15.76 16.62 -0.07
N VAL A 165 -15.14 15.77 0.77
CA VAL A 165 -14.91 14.36 0.45
C VAL A 165 -15.74 13.46 1.34
N LYS A 166 -16.62 12.69 0.72
CA LYS A 166 -17.44 11.68 1.39
C LYS A 166 -16.86 10.30 1.14
N VAL A 167 -16.57 9.56 2.21
CA VAL A 167 -16.14 8.16 2.13
C VAL A 167 -17.30 7.27 2.56
N LEU A 168 -17.70 6.39 1.65
CA LEU A 168 -18.72 5.37 1.88
C LEU A 168 -18.01 4.02 1.98
N VAL A 169 -17.84 3.55 3.22
CA VAL A 169 -17.17 2.28 3.50
C VAL A 169 -18.02 1.14 2.98
N GLN A 170 -17.40 0.28 2.18
CA GLN A 170 -17.99 -0.93 1.63
C GLN A 170 -17.48 -2.14 2.40
N SER A 171 -18.24 -3.23 2.37
CA SER A 171 -17.73 -4.52 2.83
C SER A 171 -16.52 -4.92 1.99
N ALA A 172 -15.47 -5.43 2.63
CA ALA A 172 -14.28 -5.94 1.98
C ALA A 172 -14.13 -7.43 2.32
N GLY A 173 -13.81 -8.25 1.33
CA GLY A 173 -13.73 -9.70 1.47
C GLY A 173 -12.36 -10.29 1.27
#